data_fd91c4af53c3e6b55cb517ee349ada0d
#
_entry.id   fd91c4af53c3e6b55cb517ee349ada0d
#
_cell.length_a   1.000
_cell.length_b   1.000
_cell.length_c   1.000
_cell.angle_alpha   90.00
_cell.angle_beta   90.00
_cell.angle_gamma   90.00
#
_symmetry.space_group_name_H-M   'P 1'
#
loop_
_entity.id
_entity.type
_entity.pdbx_description
1 polymer ?
#
loop_
_entity_poly.entity_id
_entity_poly.type
_entity_poly.pdbx_seq_one_letter_code
_entity_poly.pdbx_strand_id
1 'polypeptide(L)'
;MNADVAERVALDGEPECEGFERVDRGDVEYKLGSDALPWSNGVAYARWRPEEVEARAKEIIGIFRARKVGFTWQIGPNTDAVGLSNVLASNGLHKEIDALLLTAKIPIRGRLPEHDLRLVEELDERTATDAIRLDRERTPDELRTRLESRMRYLRCPSRRGGGVVAYRRDLAVGYGRWRYGSDGDTVYLSTALTLRPHRRTGVYTAILGWRLDRAVKDGKTTAVVVAERSTSAPILMRKGFREVGGLQIWMGA
;
A
#
# COMPACT_ATOMS: atom_id res chain seq x y z
N MET A 1 -1.37 16.34 -10.48
CA MET A 1 -2.10 15.82 -9.31
C MET A 1 -1.48 16.47 -8.10
N ASN A 2 -2.29 17.00 -7.17
CA ASN A 2 -1.82 17.53 -5.89
C ASN A 2 -1.71 16.42 -4.83
N ALA A 3 -1.15 16.76 -3.66
CA ALA A 3 -0.89 15.81 -2.58
C ALA A 3 -2.18 15.14 -2.04
N ASP A 4 -3.23 15.94 -1.82
CA ASP A 4 -4.48 15.46 -1.25
C ASP A 4 -5.18 14.43 -2.14
N VAL A 5 -5.19 14.68 -3.46
CA VAL A 5 -5.75 13.75 -4.44
C VAL A 5 -4.92 12.48 -4.52
N ALA A 6 -3.59 12.60 -4.53
CA ALA A 6 -2.70 11.44 -4.58
C ALA A 6 -2.84 10.56 -3.33
N GLU A 7 -2.97 11.16 -2.15
CA GLU A 7 -3.20 10.42 -0.91
C GLU A 7 -4.57 9.72 -0.93
N ARG A 8 -5.64 10.39 -1.38
CA ARG A 8 -6.95 9.75 -1.52
C ARG A 8 -6.91 8.53 -2.45
N VAL A 9 -6.18 8.60 -3.56
CA VAL A 9 -5.98 7.45 -4.45
C VAL A 9 -5.25 6.31 -3.74
N ALA A 10 -4.23 6.62 -2.93
CA ALA A 10 -3.51 5.61 -2.14
C ALA A 10 -4.39 4.96 -1.06
N LEU A 11 -5.31 5.73 -0.48
CA LEU A 11 -6.26 5.29 0.55
C LEU A 11 -7.54 4.67 -0.01
N ASP A 12 -7.83 4.85 -1.30
CA ASP A 12 -9.05 4.36 -1.95
C ASP A 12 -9.06 2.82 -2.02
N GLY A 13 -9.38 2.18 -0.89
CA GLY A 13 -9.50 0.72 -0.77
C GLY A 13 -10.78 0.20 -1.43
N GLU A 14 -10.89 -1.10 -1.48
CA GLU A 14 -12.03 -1.85 -2.05
C GLU A 14 -12.71 -2.67 -0.94
N PRO A 15 -13.61 -2.06 -0.12
CA PRO A 15 -14.17 -2.69 1.07
C PRO A 15 -14.71 -4.10 0.84
N GLU A 16 -15.51 -4.28 -0.20
CA GLU A 16 -16.11 -5.57 -0.58
C GLU A 16 -15.05 -6.63 -0.90
N CYS A 17 -14.04 -6.27 -1.70
CA CYS A 17 -13.01 -7.20 -2.14
C CYS A 17 -11.92 -7.44 -1.09
N GLU A 18 -11.53 -6.41 -0.37
CA GLU A 18 -10.48 -6.47 0.66
C GLU A 18 -11.04 -6.98 2.02
N GLY A 19 -12.36 -6.93 2.21
CA GLY A 19 -13.03 -7.40 3.41
C GLY A 19 -12.81 -6.49 4.61
N PHE A 20 -13.14 -5.21 4.47
CA PHE A 20 -13.16 -4.27 5.58
C PHE A 20 -14.41 -3.39 5.54
N GLU A 21 -14.82 -2.90 6.69
CA GLU A 21 -15.79 -1.84 6.84
C GLU A 21 -15.07 -0.48 6.81
N ARG A 22 -15.57 0.47 6.02
CA ARG A 22 -15.09 1.85 6.02
C ARG A 22 -16.01 2.67 6.92
N VAL A 23 -15.43 3.38 7.87
CA VAL A 23 -16.14 4.31 8.76
C VAL A 23 -15.62 5.72 8.49
N ASP A 24 -16.47 6.54 7.92
CA ASP A 24 -16.22 7.97 7.71
C ASP A 24 -17.12 8.78 8.67
N ARG A 25 -16.48 9.55 9.55
CA ARG A 25 -17.15 10.46 10.49
C ARG A 25 -17.04 11.94 10.08
N GLY A 26 -16.49 12.19 8.86
CA GLY A 26 -16.25 13.52 8.33
C GLY A 26 -14.94 14.15 8.82
N ASP A 27 -14.62 14.01 10.09
CA ASP A 27 -13.38 14.50 10.71
C ASP A 27 -12.29 13.42 10.87
N VAL A 28 -12.66 12.16 10.74
CA VAL A 28 -11.77 11.00 10.75
C VAL A 28 -12.31 9.88 9.87
N GLU A 29 -11.45 9.26 9.09
CA GLU A 29 -11.78 8.03 8.35
C GLU A 29 -10.89 6.88 8.82
N TYR A 30 -11.51 5.74 9.08
CA TYR A 30 -10.80 4.52 9.43
C TYR A 30 -11.46 3.28 8.83
N LYS A 31 -10.70 2.20 8.74
CA LYS A 31 -11.16 0.89 8.26
C LYS A 31 -11.05 -0.17 9.35
N LEU A 32 -12.06 -1.04 9.41
CA LEU A 32 -12.14 -2.19 10.32
C LEU A 32 -12.11 -3.47 9.48
N GLY A 33 -10.97 -4.13 9.44
CA GLY A 33 -10.78 -5.36 8.69
C GLY A 33 -11.52 -6.55 9.29
N SER A 34 -11.79 -7.54 8.46
CA SER A 34 -12.36 -8.83 8.86
C SER A 34 -11.33 -9.78 9.49
N ASP A 35 -10.05 -9.42 9.47
CA ASP A 35 -8.95 -10.15 10.08
C ASP A 35 -8.14 -9.26 11.03
N ALA A 36 -7.26 -9.88 11.84
CA ALA A 36 -6.46 -9.18 12.83
C ALA A 36 -5.14 -8.60 12.29
N LEU A 37 -4.92 -8.67 10.97
CA LEU A 37 -3.69 -8.14 10.37
C LEU A 37 -3.65 -6.60 10.50
N PRO A 38 -2.54 -6.02 10.97
CA PRO A 38 -2.45 -4.56 11.15
C PRO A 38 -2.77 -3.76 9.88
N TRP A 39 -2.39 -4.27 8.70
CA TRP A 39 -2.64 -3.61 7.42
C TRP A 39 -4.10 -3.70 6.93
N SER A 40 -4.89 -4.59 7.52
CA SER A 40 -6.33 -4.69 7.25
C SER A 40 -7.14 -3.69 8.07
N ASN A 41 -6.54 -3.13 9.11
CA ASN A 41 -7.14 -2.18 10.05
C ASN A 41 -6.36 -0.88 10.03
N GLY A 42 -7.02 0.26 10.20
CA GLY A 42 -6.25 1.49 10.33
C GLY A 42 -7.01 2.78 10.08
N VAL A 43 -6.36 3.89 10.43
CA VAL A 43 -6.85 5.26 10.26
C VAL A 43 -6.21 5.86 9.02
N ALA A 44 -7.05 6.40 8.15
CA ALA A 44 -6.66 7.00 6.88
C ALA A 44 -6.24 8.46 7.04
N TYR A 45 -7.05 9.24 7.73
CA TYR A 45 -6.76 10.64 8.07
C TYR A 45 -7.52 11.07 9.33
N ALA A 46 -7.11 12.19 9.93
CA ALA A 46 -7.79 12.86 11.03
C ALA A 46 -7.69 14.37 10.86
N ARG A 47 -8.78 15.11 11.16
CA ARG A 47 -8.87 16.57 11.07
C ARG A 47 -9.50 17.09 12.35
N TRP A 48 -8.67 17.46 13.30
CA TRP A 48 -9.10 17.86 14.64
C TRP A 48 -8.40 19.14 15.08
N ARG A 49 -9.11 19.93 15.86
CA ARG A 49 -8.51 21.09 16.51
C ARG A 49 -7.45 20.62 17.53
N PRO A 50 -6.40 21.42 17.78
CA PRO A 50 -5.28 21.00 18.64
C PRO A 50 -5.73 20.50 20.03
N GLU A 51 -6.75 21.12 20.62
CA GLU A 51 -7.32 20.76 21.92
C GLU A 51 -8.09 19.42 21.93
N GLU A 52 -8.49 18.92 20.78
CA GLU A 52 -9.26 17.68 20.62
C GLU A 52 -8.37 16.47 20.32
N VAL A 53 -7.15 16.69 19.81
CA VAL A 53 -6.29 15.64 19.24
C VAL A 53 -6.06 14.49 20.21
N GLU A 54 -5.72 14.78 21.47
CA GLU A 54 -5.41 13.74 22.44
C GLU A 54 -6.64 12.88 22.78
N ALA A 55 -7.78 13.50 23.04
CA ALA A 55 -9.02 12.80 23.42
C ALA A 55 -9.54 11.95 22.23
N ARG A 56 -9.57 12.54 21.04
CA ARG A 56 -10.07 11.88 19.84
C ARG A 56 -9.15 10.73 19.40
N ALA A 57 -7.83 10.92 19.44
CA ALA A 57 -6.90 9.85 19.11
C ALA A 57 -7.03 8.67 20.08
N LYS A 58 -7.17 8.91 21.39
CA LYS A 58 -7.41 7.86 22.38
C LYS A 58 -8.73 7.12 22.14
N GLU A 59 -9.80 7.83 21.77
CA GLU A 59 -11.09 7.23 21.39
C GLU A 59 -10.90 6.23 20.24
N ILE A 60 -10.27 6.66 19.15
CA ILE A 60 -10.06 5.80 17.96
C ILE A 60 -9.12 4.62 18.26
N ILE A 61 -8.02 4.83 18.99
CA ILE A 61 -7.12 3.76 19.45
C ILE A 61 -7.91 2.74 20.27
N GLY A 62 -8.81 3.20 21.13
CA GLY A 62 -9.68 2.36 21.96
C GLY A 62 -10.54 1.39 21.14
N ILE A 63 -11.01 1.81 19.95
CA ILE A 63 -11.80 0.95 19.04
C ILE A 63 -10.98 -0.29 18.61
N PHE A 64 -9.75 -0.09 18.17
CA PHE A 64 -8.88 -1.19 17.73
C PHE A 64 -8.45 -2.08 18.89
N ARG A 65 -8.11 -1.49 20.05
CA ARG A 65 -7.76 -2.24 21.27
C ARG A 65 -8.92 -3.10 21.78
N ALA A 66 -10.13 -2.58 21.78
CA ALA A 66 -11.33 -3.35 22.16
C ALA A 66 -11.56 -4.56 21.24
N ARG A 67 -11.19 -4.45 19.97
CA ARG A 67 -11.22 -5.55 18.98
C ARG A 67 -10.01 -6.50 19.09
N LYS A 68 -9.00 -6.16 19.87
CA LYS A 68 -7.73 -6.91 20.01
C LYS A 68 -7.03 -7.13 18.66
N VAL A 69 -7.01 -6.11 17.81
CA VAL A 69 -6.36 -6.14 16.50
C VAL A 69 -5.23 -5.12 16.43
N GLY A 70 -4.15 -5.49 15.75
CA GLY A 70 -3.15 -4.51 15.33
C GLY A 70 -3.71 -3.58 14.26
N PHE A 71 -3.21 -2.35 14.17
CA PHE A 71 -3.69 -1.37 13.23
C PHE A 71 -2.59 -0.41 12.79
N THR A 72 -2.84 0.28 11.67
CA THR A 72 -1.98 1.35 11.17
C THR A 72 -2.65 2.72 11.34
N TRP A 73 -1.86 3.77 11.45
CA TRP A 73 -2.35 5.15 11.42
C TRP A 73 -1.52 5.95 10.42
N GLN A 74 -2.16 6.52 9.41
CA GLN A 74 -1.49 7.36 8.43
C GLN A 74 -1.55 8.83 8.85
N ILE A 75 -0.41 9.52 8.71
CA ILE A 75 -0.30 10.98 8.82
C ILE A 75 0.25 11.47 7.48
N GLY A 76 -0.59 12.09 6.71
CA GLY A 76 -0.29 12.58 5.36
C GLY A 76 -0.96 13.91 5.06
N PRO A 77 -1.00 14.35 3.82
CA PRO A 77 -1.54 15.65 3.40
C PRO A 77 -2.98 15.92 3.81
N ASN A 78 -3.83 14.89 3.90
CA ASN A 78 -5.22 15.03 4.33
C ASN A 78 -5.40 15.07 5.85
N THR A 79 -4.33 14.85 6.62
CA THR A 79 -4.36 14.92 8.08
C THR A 79 -4.09 16.36 8.54
N ASP A 80 -5.02 16.93 9.27
CA ASP A 80 -4.90 18.23 9.94
C ASP A 80 -5.18 18.03 11.44
N ALA A 81 -4.13 17.63 12.17
CA ALA A 81 -4.19 17.34 13.61
C ALA A 81 -2.79 17.61 14.22
N VAL A 82 -2.56 18.85 14.60
CA VAL A 82 -1.28 19.31 15.17
C VAL A 82 -0.93 18.52 16.43
N GLY A 83 0.30 17.96 16.50
CA GLY A 83 0.75 17.18 17.65
C GLY A 83 0.33 15.71 17.64
N LEU A 84 -0.42 15.23 16.65
CA LEU A 84 -0.91 13.87 16.57
C LEU A 84 0.21 12.81 16.68
N SER A 85 1.35 13.03 16.06
CA SER A 85 2.49 12.09 16.14
C SER A 85 2.99 11.86 17.57
N ASN A 86 3.01 12.91 18.41
CA ASN A 86 3.37 12.81 19.82
C ASN A 86 2.32 12.03 20.60
N VAL A 87 1.04 12.26 20.32
CA VAL A 87 -0.07 11.53 20.95
C VAL A 87 -0.03 10.05 20.57
N LEU A 88 0.24 9.71 19.31
CA LEU A 88 0.39 8.32 18.88
C LEU A 88 1.55 7.64 19.62
N ALA A 89 2.72 8.29 19.68
CA ALA A 89 3.89 7.77 20.39
C ALA A 89 3.61 7.54 21.88
N SER A 90 2.98 8.51 22.57
CA SER A 90 2.64 8.38 24.01
C SER A 90 1.60 7.31 24.28
N ASN A 91 0.83 6.91 23.26
CA ASN A 91 -0.12 5.79 23.33
C ASN A 91 0.47 4.45 22.83
N GLY A 92 1.79 4.35 22.68
CA GLY A 92 2.49 3.10 22.37
C GLY A 92 2.52 2.74 20.87
N LEU A 93 2.11 3.64 19.98
CA LEU A 93 2.33 3.45 18.55
C LEU A 93 3.77 3.86 18.19
N HIS A 94 4.36 3.17 17.22
CA HIS A 94 5.68 3.53 16.68
C HIS A 94 5.58 3.86 15.20
N LYS A 95 6.45 4.76 14.74
CA LYS A 95 6.55 5.10 13.32
C LYS A 95 7.25 3.95 12.58
N GLU A 96 6.50 3.22 11.78
CA GLU A 96 6.97 2.08 11.00
C GLU A 96 7.56 2.50 9.66
N ILE A 97 6.92 3.47 8.98
CA ILE A 97 7.33 3.93 7.65
C ILE A 97 7.36 5.46 7.61
N ASP A 98 8.46 5.99 7.04
CA ASP A 98 8.56 7.36 6.56
C ASP A 98 8.64 7.32 5.02
N ALA A 99 7.61 7.83 4.37
CA ALA A 99 7.44 7.69 2.93
C ALA A 99 7.21 9.03 2.24
N LEU A 100 7.44 9.03 0.93
CA LEU A 100 7.04 10.07 0.01
C LEU A 100 5.81 9.61 -0.79
N LEU A 101 4.90 10.50 -0.98
CA LEU A 101 3.81 10.38 -1.93
C LEU A 101 4.30 10.88 -3.28
N LEU A 102 4.41 9.97 -4.24
CA LEU A 102 4.97 10.24 -5.55
C LEU A 102 3.93 10.03 -6.65
N THR A 103 3.99 10.86 -7.69
CA THR A 103 3.13 10.73 -8.87
C THR A 103 3.93 10.80 -10.17
N ALA A 104 3.43 10.17 -11.23
CA ALA A 104 3.97 10.29 -12.58
C ALA A 104 2.85 10.21 -13.62
N LYS A 105 3.00 10.95 -14.72
CA LYS A 105 2.23 10.69 -15.95
C LYS A 105 2.76 9.44 -16.62
N ILE A 106 1.88 8.59 -17.13
CA ILE A 106 2.23 7.37 -17.85
C ILE A 106 1.70 7.43 -19.29
N PRO A 107 2.39 6.81 -20.26
CA PRO A 107 3.63 6.06 -20.11
C PRO A 107 4.81 6.92 -19.68
N ILE A 108 5.71 6.36 -18.86
CA ILE A 108 6.97 7.00 -18.49
C ILE A 108 7.88 7.01 -19.74
N ARG A 109 8.51 8.14 -20.01
CA ARG A 109 9.46 8.26 -21.11
C ARG A 109 10.72 7.44 -20.83
N GLY A 110 11.15 6.68 -21.83
CA GLY A 110 12.34 5.84 -21.78
C GLY A 110 12.04 4.36 -21.65
N ARG A 111 12.91 3.55 -22.28
CA ARG A 111 12.77 2.08 -22.24
C ARG A 111 13.18 1.56 -20.86
N LEU A 112 12.35 0.76 -20.26
CA LEU A 112 12.76 -0.01 -19.09
C LEU A 112 13.74 -1.11 -19.55
N PRO A 113 14.80 -1.40 -18.77
CA PRO A 113 15.78 -2.42 -19.17
C PRO A 113 15.11 -3.77 -19.40
N GLU A 114 15.58 -4.50 -20.41
CA GLU A 114 15.22 -5.90 -20.60
C GLU A 114 15.82 -6.75 -19.45
N HIS A 115 15.05 -7.73 -19.03
CA HIS A 115 15.43 -8.62 -17.93
C HIS A 115 15.15 -10.08 -18.32
N ASP A 116 15.99 -11.00 -17.87
CA ASP A 116 15.80 -12.45 -17.97
C ASP A 116 14.82 -12.96 -16.88
N LEU A 117 13.71 -12.25 -16.72
CA LEU A 117 12.69 -12.52 -15.71
C LEU A 117 11.39 -12.92 -16.38
N ARG A 118 10.79 -13.98 -15.89
CA ARG A 118 9.42 -14.33 -16.22
C ARG A 118 8.48 -13.59 -15.25
N LEU A 119 7.70 -12.68 -15.78
CA LEU A 119 6.70 -11.91 -15.02
C LEU A 119 5.34 -12.56 -15.22
N VAL A 120 4.71 -12.99 -14.12
CA VAL A 120 3.44 -13.73 -14.12
C VAL A 120 2.41 -12.97 -13.31
N GLU A 121 1.25 -12.72 -13.89
CA GLU A 121 0.14 -12.11 -13.18
C GLU A 121 -0.35 -13.04 -12.05
N GLU A 122 -0.65 -12.47 -10.89
CA GLU A 122 -1.13 -13.18 -9.71
C GLU A 122 -2.64 -13.46 -9.88
N LEU A 123 -2.98 -14.68 -10.32
CA LEU A 123 -4.35 -15.05 -10.64
C LEU A 123 -4.88 -16.25 -9.83
N ASP A 124 -3.98 -17.01 -9.20
CA ASP A 124 -4.30 -18.26 -8.54
C ASP A 124 -3.59 -18.39 -7.18
N GLU A 125 -3.92 -19.46 -6.45
CA GLU A 125 -3.36 -19.76 -5.14
C GLU A 125 -1.85 -19.97 -5.17
N ARG A 126 -1.32 -20.56 -6.25
CA ARG A 126 0.13 -20.79 -6.39
C ARG A 126 0.88 -19.47 -6.45
N THR A 127 0.49 -18.57 -7.36
CA THR A 127 1.15 -17.27 -7.52
C THR A 127 0.93 -16.37 -6.30
N ALA A 128 -0.22 -16.45 -5.64
CA ALA A 128 -0.50 -15.75 -4.39
C ALA A 128 0.41 -16.26 -3.25
N THR A 129 0.57 -17.58 -3.12
CA THR A 129 1.46 -18.20 -2.14
C THR A 129 2.91 -17.79 -2.38
N ASP A 130 3.38 -17.83 -3.63
CA ASP A 130 4.72 -17.42 -3.99
C ASP A 130 4.98 -15.95 -3.63
N ALA A 131 4.02 -15.05 -3.90
CA ALA A 131 4.11 -13.64 -3.53
C ALA A 131 4.17 -13.43 -2.01
N ILE A 132 3.33 -14.14 -1.23
CA ILE A 132 3.26 -13.99 0.23
C ILE A 132 4.53 -14.50 0.92
N ARG A 133 5.10 -15.61 0.42
CA ARG A 133 6.34 -16.19 0.95
C ARG A 133 7.59 -15.33 0.73
N LEU A 134 7.56 -14.42 -0.22
CA LEU A 134 8.65 -13.46 -0.46
C LEU A 134 8.80 -12.41 0.66
N ASP A 135 7.72 -12.12 1.38
CA ASP A 135 7.72 -11.17 2.47
C ASP A 135 8.12 -11.90 3.75
N ARG A 136 9.19 -11.54 4.40
CA ARG A 136 9.79 -12.04 5.66
C ARG A 136 9.25 -13.39 6.20
N GLU A 137 10.01 -14.07 7.04
CA GLU A 137 9.55 -15.24 7.78
C GLU A 137 8.24 -14.95 8.53
N ARG A 138 7.27 -15.83 8.36
CA ARG A 138 5.92 -15.73 8.95
C ARG A 138 5.55 -17.05 9.59
N THR A 139 4.71 -16.98 10.59
CA THR A 139 4.10 -18.19 11.16
C THR A 139 3.14 -18.83 10.12
N PRO A 140 2.90 -20.15 10.22
CA PRO A 140 1.93 -20.84 9.36
C PRO A 140 0.53 -20.18 9.39
N ASP A 141 0.10 -19.70 10.55
CA ASP A 141 -1.21 -19.04 10.72
C ASP A 141 -1.27 -17.67 10.01
N GLU A 142 -0.20 -16.89 10.09
CA GLU A 142 -0.11 -15.63 9.33
C GLU A 142 -0.12 -15.88 7.82
N LEU A 143 0.58 -16.91 7.35
CA LEU A 143 0.57 -17.29 5.93
C LEU A 143 -0.82 -17.68 5.47
N ARG A 144 -1.53 -18.50 6.26
CA ARG A 144 -2.91 -18.91 5.97
C ARG A 144 -3.84 -17.70 5.91
N THR A 145 -3.86 -16.87 6.94
CA THR A 145 -4.72 -15.67 6.99
C THR A 145 -4.47 -14.73 5.80
N ARG A 146 -3.20 -14.52 5.44
CA ARG A 146 -2.86 -13.70 4.28
C ARG A 146 -3.27 -14.32 2.96
N LEU A 147 -3.12 -15.63 2.83
CA LEU A 147 -3.55 -16.35 1.63
C LEU A 147 -5.07 -16.30 1.48
N GLU A 148 -5.83 -16.56 2.54
CA GLU A 148 -7.29 -16.46 2.55
C GLU A 148 -7.75 -15.06 2.16
N SER A 149 -7.18 -14.02 2.77
CA SER A 149 -7.47 -12.61 2.44
C SER A 149 -7.13 -12.31 0.98
N ARG A 150 -5.97 -12.80 0.49
CA ARG A 150 -5.57 -12.57 -0.90
C ARG A 150 -6.46 -13.31 -1.89
N MET A 151 -6.83 -14.55 -1.60
CA MET A 151 -7.72 -15.34 -2.46
C MET A 151 -9.13 -14.76 -2.50
N ARG A 152 -9.64 -14.22 -1.38
CA ARG A 152 -10.88 -13.45 -1.36
C ARG A 152 -10.82 -12.28 -2.34
N TYR A 153 -9.74 -11.49 -2.29
CA TYR A 153 -9.53 -10.37 -3.21
C TYR A 153 -9.47 -10.83 -4.67
N LEU A 154 -8.69 -11.87 -4.98
CA LEU A 154 -8.53 -12.36 -6.35
C LEU A 154 -9.83 -12.92 -6.95
N ARG A 155 -10.72 -13.46 -6.12
CA ARG A 155 -12.03 -13.98 -6.53
C ARG A 155 -13.11 -12.92 -6.62
N CYS A 156 -12.88 -11.72 -6.11
CA CYS A 156 -13.85 -10.65 -6.11
C CYS A 156 -14.04 -10.10 -7.54
N PRO A 157 -15.27 -10.17 -8.11
CA PRO A 157 -15.52 -9.75 -9.50
C PRO A 157 -15.33 -8.25 -9.73
N SER A 158 -15.60 -7.45 -8.70
CA SER A 158 -15.51 -5.98 -8.75
C SER A 158 -14.11 -5.43 -8.44
N ARG A 159 -13.10 -6.30 -8.22
CA ARG A 159 -11.74 -5.86 -7.91
C ARG A 159 -11.14 -4.99 -9.02
N ARG A 160 -10.51 -3.90 -8.61
CA ARG A 160 -9.87 -2.93 -9.51
C ARG A 160 -8.35 -3.10 -9.63
N GLY A 161 -7.80 -4.17 -9.08
CA GLY A 161 -6.35 -4.35 -9.05
C GLY A 161 -5.90 -5.79 -9.17
N GLY A 162 -4.59 -6.00 -9.00
CA GLY A 162 -3.97 -7.31 -9.10
C GLY A 162 -2.55 -7.33 -8.55
N GLY A 163 -1.81 -8.34 -8.91
CA GLY A 163 -0.41 -8.52 -8.59
C GLY A 163 0.37 -9.15 -9.73
N VAL A 164 1.69 -8.99 -9.69
CA VAL A 164 2.64 -9.63 -10.57
C VAL A 164 3.79 -10.23 -9.76
N VAL A 165 4.15 -11.47 -10.06
CA VAL A 165 5.29 -12.17 -9.46
C VAL A 165 6.39 -12.28 -10.50
N ALA A 166 7.61 -11.93 -10.09
CA ALA A 166 8.81 -12.06 -10.93
C ALA A 166 9.55 -13.35 -10.55
N TYR A 167 9.79 -14.18 -11.55
CA TYR A 167 10.55 -15.42 -11.41
C TYR A 167 11.89 -15.34 -12.15
N ARG A 168 12.91 -15.87 -11.52
CA ARG A 168 14.18 -16.21 -12.17
C ARG A 168 14.30 -17.72 -12.18
N ARG A 169 14.23 -18.33 -13.36
CA ARG A 169 13.93 -19.78 -13.49
C ARG A 169 12.61 -20.09 -12.78
N ASP A 170 12.63 -21.01 -11.81
CA ASP A 170 11.44 -21.41 -11.04
C ASP A 170 11.33 -20.73 -9.66
N LEU A 171 12.31 -19.90 -9.31
CA LEU A 171 12.32 -19.19 -8.03
C LEU A 171 11.60 -17.85 -8.15
N ALA A 172 10.58 -17.62 -7.33
CA ALA A 172 9.99 -16.32 -7.14
C ALA A 172 11.01 -15.39 -6.44
N VAL A 173 11.33 -14.25 -7.06
CA VAL A 173 12.39 -13.34 -6.60
C VAL A 173 11.88 -11.93 -6.27
N GLY A 174 10.64 -11.64 -6.62
CA GLY A 174 10.00 -10.38 -6.30
C GLY A 174 8.53 -10.36 -6.69
N TYR A 175 7.79 -9.43 -6.13
CA TYR A 175 6.41 -9.21 -6.51
C TYR A 175 6.03 -7.72 -6.37
N GLY A 176 4.90 -7.34 -6.98
CA GLY A 176 4.32 -6.02 -6.80
C GLY A 176 2.84 -6.03 -7.11
N ARG A 177 2.08 -5.18 -6.42
CA ARG A 177 0.63 -5.05 -6.59
C ARG A 177 0.26 -3.68 -7.14
N TRP A 178 -0.91 -3.60 -7.73
CA TRP A 178 -1.51 -2.35 -8.18
C TRP A 178 -3.00 -2.36 -7.89
N ARG A 179 -3.59 -1.18 -7.87
CA ARG A 179 -5.04 -0.96 -7.83
C ARG A 179 -5.37 0.27 -8.67
N TYR A 180 -6.44 0.21 -9.46
CA TYR A 180 -6.94 1.40 -10.15
C TYR A 180 -7.76 2.27 -9.20
N GLY A 181 -7.60 3.57 -9.29
CA GLY A 181 -8.38 4.53 -8.54
C GLY A 181 -9.86 4.50 -8.98
N SER A 182 -10.75 4.88 -8.07
CA SER A 182 -12.18 5.07 -8.37
C SER A 182 -12.45 6.21 -9.35
N ASP A 183 -11.46 7.10 -9.58
CA ASP A 183 -11.49 8.15 -10.58
C ASP A 183 -11.41 7.65 -12.04
N GLY A 184 -11.14 6.36 -12.24
CA GLY A 184 -11.01 5.74 -13.55
C GLY A 184 -9.71 6.03 -14.29
N ASP A 185 -8.90 7.00 -13.88
CA ASP A 185 -7.73 7.52 -14.61
C ASP A 185 -6.38 7.14 -13.96
N THR A 186 -6.39 6.79 -12.67
CA THR A 186 -5.18 6.55 -11.90
C THR A 186 -4.90 5.08 -11.66
N VAL A 187 -3.60 4.76 -11.47
CA VAL A 187 -3.13 3.50 -10.90
C VAL A 187 -2.32 3.77 -9.63
N TYR A 188 -2.70 3.16 -8.53
CA TYR A 188 -1.91 3.10 -7.32
C TYR A 188 -1.00 1.88 -7.34
N LEU A 189 0.31 2.12 -7.28
CA LEU A 189 1.33 1.06 -7.23
C LEU A 189 1.57 0.70 -5.76
N SER A 190 0.75 -0.18 -5.23
CA SER A 190 0.90 -0.67 -3.87
C SER A 190 2.00 -1.73 -3.80
N THR A 191 2.46 -2.01 -2.62
CA THR A 191 3.40 -3.08 -2.25
C THR A 191 4.32 -3.56 -3.36
N ALA A 192 5.62 -3.43 -3.17
CA ALA A 192 6.61 -4.07 -4.03
C ALA A 192 7.78 -4.59 -3.19
N LEU A 193 8.21 -5.81 -3.49
CA LEU A 193 9.31 -6.46 -2.79
C LEU A 193 10.25 -7.15 -3.77
N THR A 194 11.54 -7.12 -3.45
CA THR A 194 12.57 -7.93 -4.10
C THR A 194 13.39 -8.64 -3.03
N LEU A 195 13.56 -9.94 -3.15
CA LEU A 195 14.42 -10.72 -2.26
C LEU A 195 15.82 -10.12 -2.18
N ARG A 196 16.39 -10.08 -0.98
CA ARG A 196 17.71 -9.46 -0.75
C ARG A 196 18.79 -9.92 -1.72
N PRO A 197 18.98 -11.23 -2.00
CA PRO A 197 19.99 -11.69 -2.94
C PRO A 197 19.78 -11.23 -4.40
N HIS A 198 18.55 -10.83 -4.73
CA HIS A 198 18.17 -10.40 -6.08
C HIS A 198 17.99 -8.89 -6.22
N ARG A 199 18.34 -8.11 -5.17
CA ARG A 199 18.34 -6.64 -5.26
C ARG A 199 19.44 -6.16 -6.20
N ARG A 200 19.25 -4.99 -6.81
CA ARG A 200 20.16 -4.35 -7.78
C ARG A 200 20.35 -5.16 -9.09
N THR A 201 19.53 -6.18 -9.34
CA THR A 201 19.59 -7.01 -10.57
C THR A 201 18.40 -6.74 -11.50
N GLY A 202 17.71 -5.60 -11.35
CA GLY A 202 16.65 -5.18 -12.25
C GLY A 202 15.23 -5.67 -11.88
N VAL A 203 15.07 -6.59 -10.91
CA VAL A 203 13.77 -7.18 -10.54
C VAL A 203 12.71 -6.11 -10.23
N TYR A 204 13.03 -5.14 -9.37
CA TYR A 204 12.10 -4.07 -9.04
C TYR A 204 11.69 -3.24 -10.27
N THR A 205 12.65 -2.94 -11.15
CA THR A 205 12.38 -2.16 -12.37
C THR A 205 11.52 -2.94 -13.35
N ALA A 206 11.71 -4.25 -13.49
CA ALA A 206 10.88 -5.11 -14.32
C ALA A 206 9.43 -5.16 -13.80
N ILE A 207 9.25 -5.35 -12.50
CA ILE A 207 7.93 -5.33 -11.84
C ILE A 207 7.24 -3.97 -12.01
N LEU A 208 7.99 -2.87 -11.85
CA LEU A 208 7.47 -1.52 -12.06
C LEU A 208 6.98 -1.36 -13.51
N GLY A 209 7.83 -1.73 -14.47
CA GLY A 209 7.51 -1.66 -15.89
C GLY A 209 6.25 -2.42 -16.25
N TRP A 210 6.18 -3.66 -15.84
CA TRP A 210 5.02 -4.50 -16.12
C TRP A 210 3.71 -3.88 -15.59
N ARG A 211 3.72 -3.35 -14.36
CA ARG A 211 2.53 -2.69 -13.78
C ARG A 211 2.14 -1.41 -14.52
N LEU A 212 3.11 -0.62 -14.94
CA LEU A 212 2.86 0.60 -15.71
C LEU A 212 2.32 0.29 -17.10
N ASP A 213 2.91 -0.69 -17.80
CA ASP A 213 2.46 -1.13 -19.14
C ASP A 213 1.03 -1.68 -19.06
N ARG A 214 0.73 -2.45 -18.00
CA ARG A 214 -0.62 -2.95 -17.75
C ARG A 214 -1.60 -1.78 -17.54
N ALA A 215 -1.24 -0.81 -16.70
CA ALA A 215 -2.07 0.37 -16.45
C ALA A 215 -2.33 1.19 -17.72
N VAL A 216 -1.31 1.39 -18.57
CA VAL A 216 -1.46 2.08 -19.86
C VAL A 216 -2.39 1.30 -20.80
N LYS A 217 -2.26 -0.04 -20.89
CA LYS A 217 -3.17 -0.88 -21.67
C LYS A 217 -4.61 -0.77 -21.21
N ASP A 218 -4.81 -0.59 -19.89
CA ASP A 218 -6.13 -0.43 -19.29
C ASP A 218 -6.58 1.06 -19.23
N GLY A 219 -5.94 1.94 -20.04
CA GLY A 219 -6.34 3.33 -20.25
C GLY A 219 -5.97 4.30 -19.13
N LYS A 220 -5.09 3.93 -18.19
CA LYS A 220 -4.68 4.83 -17.11
C LYS A 220 -3.62 5.82 -17.58
N THR A 221 -3.65 7.04 -17.07
CA THR A 221 -2.74 8.13 -17.48
C THR A 221 -1.83 8.60 -16.37
N THR A 222 -2.13 8.25 -15.11
CA THR A 222 -1.38 8.73 -13.95
C THR A 222 -1.10 7.60 -12.97
N ALA A 223 0.16 7.46 -12.56
CA ALA A 223 0.58 6.55 -11.50
C ALA A 223 0.79 7.29 -10.18
N VAL A 224 0.35 6.67 -9.09
CA VAL A 224 0.56 7.12 -7.70
C VAL A 224 1.26 6.02 -6.94
N VAL A 225 2.18 6.38 -6.04
CA VAL A 225 2.87 5.43 -5.16
C VAL A 225 3.24 6.08 -3.83
N VAL A 226 3.08 5.35 -2.74
CA VAL A 226 3.68 5.62 -1.44
C VAL A 226 5.00 4.88 -1.40
N ALA A 227 6.10 5.63 -1.38
CA ALA A 227 7.45 5.09 -1.53
C ALA A 227 8.30 5.42 -0.31
N GLU A 228 8.87 4.40 0.31
CA GLU A 228 9.80 4.61 1.43
C GLU A 228 10.94 5.53 1.03
N ARG A 229 11.15 6.58 1.85
CA ARG A 229 12.06 7.70 1.56
C ARG A 229 13.48 7.26 1.28
N SER A 230 13.98 6.29 2.03
CA SER A 230 15.38 5.83 1.96
C SER A 230 15.65 4.77 0.89
N THR A 231 14.63 4.11 0.37
CA THR A 231 14.80 2.94 -0.50
C THR A 231 14.15 3.09 -1.88
N SER A 232 12.84 3.03 -1.97
CA SER A 232 12.12 3.02 -3.25
C SER A 232 11.95 4.41 -3.86
N ALA A 233 11.80 5.46 -3.05
CA ALA A 233 11.57 6.81 -3.56
C ALA A 233 12.70 7.31 -4.48
N PRO A 234 14.01 7.19 -4.14
CA PRO A 234 15.08 7.61 -5.03
C PRO A 234 15.09 6.85 -6.38
N ILE A 235 14.67 5.58 -6.38
CA ILE A 235 14.59 4.78 -7.61
C ILE A 235 13.48 5.33 -8.51
N LEU A 236 12.30 5.57 -7.95
CA LEU A 236 11.12 6.06 -8.67
C LEU A 236 11.34 7.48 -9.20
N MET A 237 11.95 8.36 -8.42
CA MET A 237 12.26 9.73 -8.85
C MET A 237 13.19 9.74 -10.06
N ARG A 238 14.22 8.88 -10.10
CA ARG A 238 15.07 8.70 -11.29
C ARG A 238 14.31 8.16 -12.51
N LYS A 239 13.13 7.55 -12.31
CA LYS A 239 12.22 7.08 -13.37
C LYS A 239 11.16 8.09 -13.77
N GLY A 240 11.22 9.31 -13.24
CA GLY A 240 10.32 10.41 -13.63
C GLY A 240 9.13 10.62 -12.70
N PHE A 241 9.04 9.91 -11.59
CA PHE A 241 8.09 10.23 -10.54
C PHE A 241 8.49 11.53 -9.84
N ARG A 242 7.50 12.30 -9.41
CA ARG A 242 7.69 13.57 -8.69
C ARG A 242 7.04 13.48 -7.32
N GLU A 243 7.72 14.02 -6.32
CA GLU A 243 7.17 14.17 -4.98
C GLU A 243 6.04 15.18 -4.99
N VAL A 244 4.94 14.84 -4.32
CA VAL A 244 3.78 15.70 -4.10
C VAL A 244 3.46 15.88 -2.62
N GLY A 245 4.02 15.04 -1.74
CA GLY A 245 3.85 15.15 -0.28
C GLY A 245 4.63 14.11 0.49
N GLY A 246 4.65 14.25 1.80
CA GLY A 246 5.17 13.25 2.74
C GLY A 246 4.04 12.45 3.37
N LEU A 247 4.35 11.24 3.82
CA LEU A 247 3.41 10.36 4.51
C LEU A 247 4.15 9.54 5.57
N GLN A 248 3.60 9.47 6.77
CA GLN A 248 4.08 8.60 7.83
C GLN A 248 3.04 7.50 8.09
N ILE A 249 3.51 6.28 8.32
CA ILE A 249 2.65 5.19 8.78
C ILE A 249 3.13 4.79 10.18
N TRP A 250 2.22 4.88 11.13
CA TRP A 250 2.40 4.47 12.50
C TRP A 250 1.71 3.13 12.73
N MET A 251 2.27 2.29 13.58
CA MET A 251 1.73 0.98 13.89
C MET A 251 1.46 0.85 15.37
N GLY A 252 0.26 0.35 15.71
CA GLY A 252 -0.21 0.00 17.04
C GLY A 252 -0.59 -1.47 17.14
N ALA A 253 -0.46 -2.01 18.34
CA ALA A 253 -0.88 -3.38 18.68
C ALA A 253 -2.14 -3.36 19.57
#